data_9ee1b1a5cbf368bee27fb9dd721784bc
#
_entry.id   9ee1b1a5cbf368bee27fb9dd721784bc
#
_cell.length_a   1.000
_cell.length_b   1.000
_cell.length_c   1.000
_cell.angle_alpha   90.00
_cell.angle_beta   90.00
_cell.angle_gamma   90.00
#
_symmetry.space_group_name_H-M   'P 1'
#
loop_
_entity.id
_entity.type
_entity.pdbx_description
1 polymer ?
#
loop_
_entity_poly.entity_id
_entity_poly.type
_entity_poly.pdbx_seq_one_letter_code
_entity_poly.pdbx_strand_id
1 'polypeptide(L)'
;NPVGAVFSQLDLAKLADLADEFGVVIASDEIHAPLTYKEKSFTPFLNSSAVAKEVGISFLSATKSWSIAGLKCAQIVAVGEKTRQIVAGIPTAVHSRASLFGAVASAAAYGESIDWLDSVVEQLDQSRTYLGGLLSELQFDIGYREPDGGYFGWLDLRSVDKFKNLNSREDIAELLLTHGKIAVAPGHLYGPSG
;
A
#
# COMPACT_ATOMS: atom_id res chain seq x y z
N ASN A 1 2.35 2.48 -1.67
CA ASN A 1 1.27 2.28 -2.59
C ASN A 1 1.12 3.54 -3.46
N PRO A 2 1.04 3.47 -4.79
CA PRO A 2 0.79 2.26 -5.59
C PRO A 2 2.05 1.52 -6.07
N VAL A 3 3.25 2.00 -5.82
CA VAL A 3 4.49 1.45 -6.39
C VAL A 3 5.02 0.19 -5.68
N GLY A 4 4.34 -0.27 -4.63
CA GLY A 4 4.67 -1.49 -3.90
C GLY A 4 6.02 -1.48 -3.20
N ALA A 5 6.53 -0.31 -2.80
CA ALA A 5 7.79 -0.20 -2.09
C ALA A 5 7.65 -0.59 -0.61
N VAL A 6 8.61 -1.35 -0.09
CA VAL A 6 8.79 -1.60 1.35
C VAL A 6 9.97 -0.75 1.82
N PHE A 7 9.73 0.12 2.79
CA PHE A 7 10.74 1.02 3.33
C PHE A 7 11.67 0.31 4.31
N SER A 8 12.95 0.66 4.30
CA SER A 8 13.90 0.13 5.28
C SER A 8 13.64 0.71 6.67
N GLN A 9 14.00 -0.07 7.71
CA GLN A 9 13.94 0.43 9.10
C GLN A 9 14.71 1.73 9.28
N LEU A 10 15.85 1.87 8.61
CA LEU A 10 16.70 3.06 8.68
C LEU A 10 16.00 4.29 8.10
N ASP A 11 15.32 4.15 6.95
CA ASP A 11 14.61 5.26 6.32
C ASP A 11 13.40 5.68 7.14
N LEU A 12 12.68 4.71 7.73
CA LEU A 12 11.57 4.98 8.63
C LEU A 12 12.04 5.69 9.93
N ALA A 13 13.18 5.28 10.47
CA ALA A 13 13.78 5.95 11.64
C ALA A 13 14.18 7.40 11.32
N LYS A 14 14.83 7.64 10.18
CA LYS A 14 15.17 9.01 9.73
C LYS A 14 13.91 9.87 9.51
N LEU A 15 12.85 9.29 8.95
CA LEU A 15 11.58 9.98 8.78
C LEU A 15 10.97 10.37 10.14
N ALA A 16 11.08 9.48 11.13
CA ALA A 16 10.62 9.75 12.49
C ALA A 16 11.41 10.89 13.14
N ASP A 17 12.74 10.91 13.00
CA ASP A 17 13.61 11.97 13.52
C ASP A 17 13.25 13.34 12.90
N LEU A 18 13.04 13.38 11.59
CA LEU A 18 12.57 14.59 10.90
C LEU A 18 11.19 15.04 11.39
N ALA A 19 10.26 14.09 11.58
CA ALA A 19 8.93 14.40 12.07
C ALA A 19 8.95 15.00 13.49
N ASP A 20 9.83 14.51 14.35
CA ASP A 20 10.03 15.04 15.69
C ASP A 20 10.64 16.46 15.63
N GLU A 21 11.70 16.66 14.84
CA GLU A 21 12.35 17.96 14.63
C GLU A 21 11.36 19.04 14.19
N PHE A 22 10.42 18.71 13.28
CA PHE A 22 9.44 19.64 12.74
C PHE A 22 8.10 19.62 13.48
N GLY A 23 7.96 18.84 14.56
CA GLY A 23 6.72 18.73 15.34
C GLY A 23 5.55 18.09 14.59
N VAL A 24 5.82 17.30 13.55
CA VAL A 24 4.85 16.64 12.68
C VAL A 24 4.47 15.27 13.26
N VAL A 25 3.22 14.85 13.04
CA VAL A 25 2.75 13.50 13.35
C VAL A 25 2.70 12.68 12.06
N ILE A 26 3.25 11.47 12.08
CA ILE A 26 3.23 10.53 10.96
C ILE A 26 2.00 9.64 11.07
N ALA A 27 1.14 9.68 10.06
CA ALA A 27 0.07 8.71 9.86
C ALA A 27 0.58 7.58 8.93
N SER A 28 0.92 6.42 9.51
CA SER A 28 1.44 5.27 8.77
C SER A 28 0.29 4.36 8.36
N ASP A 29 -0.05 4.34 7.07
CA ASP A 29 -1.04 3.40 6.52
C ASP A 29 -0.36 2.07 6.21
N GLU A 30 -0.58 1.08 7.07
CA GLU A 30 0.04 -0.25 7.00
C GLU A 30 -0.95 -1.33 6.53
N ILE A 31 -2.05 -0.93 5.90
CA ILE A 31 -3.13 -1.85 5.48
C ILE A 31 -2.65 -2.92 4.49
N HIS A 32 -1.60 -2.64 3.73
CA HIS A 32 -0.99 -3.57 2.78
C HIS A 32 0.20 -4.36 3.35
N ALA A 33 0.62 -4.11 4.59
CA ALA A 33 1.79 -4.74 5.21
C ALA A 33 1.79 -6.27 5.13
N PRO A 34 0.67 -7.00 5.38
CA PRO A 34 0.67 -8.46 5.30
C PRO A 34 0.88 -9.01 3.87
N LEU A 35 0.79 -8.16 2.83
CA LEU A 35 1.03 -8.54 1.44
C LEU A 35 2.49 -8.33 1.01
N THR A 36 3.42 -8.18 1.95
CA THR A 36 4.86 -8.09 1.67
C THR A 36 5.39 -9.45 1.19
N TYR A 37 6.14 -9.46 0.09
CA TYR A 37 6.70 -10.70 -0.46
C TYR A 37 7.82 -11.26 0.42
N LYS A 38 8.02 -12.59 0.36
CA LYS A 38 8.88 -13.37 1.29
C LYS A 38 10.34 -12.91 1.33
N GLU A 39 10.87 -12.37 0.23
CA GLU A 39 12.23 -11.85 0.16
C GLU A 39 12.42 -10.47 0.81
N LYS A 40 11.33 -9.84 1.26
CA LYS A 40 11.34 -8.55 1.93
C LYS A 40 10.88 -8.66 3.37
N SER A 41 11.41 -7.78 4.21
CA SER A 41 10.99 -7.68 5.60
C SER A 41 10.28 -6.35 5.83
N PHE A 42 9.00 -6.42 6.14
CA PHE A 42 8.23 -5.25 6.53
C PHE A 42 8.58 -4.83 7.97
N THR A 43 8.89 -3.56 8.15
CA THR A 43 9.07 -2.96 9.46
C THR A 43 7.88 -2.07 9.77
N PRO A 44 7.03 -2.37 10.79
CA PRO A 44 5.99 -1.46 11.24
C PRO A 44 6.62 -0.11 11.65
N PHE A 45 6.00 1.01 11.27
CA PHE A 45 6.55 2.34 11.55
C PHE A 45 6.86 2.53 13.03
N LEU A 46 5.94 2.16 13.91
CA LEU A 46 6.12 2.28 15.37
C LEU A 46 7.26 1.42 15.94
N ASN A 47 7.76 0.44 15.17
CA ASN A 47 8.89 -0.41 15.57
C ASN A 47 10.22 0.05 14.96
N SER A 48 10.21 1.07 14.10
CA SER A 48 11.42 1.53 13.42
C SER A 48 12.43 2.21 14.36
N SER A 49 11.93 2.97 15.35
CA SER A 49 12.76 3.63 16.37
C SER A 49 11.96 3.98 17.63
N ALA A 50 12.64 4.45 18.67
CA ALA A 50 11.99 5.00 19.86
C ALA A 50 11.21 6.29 19.54
N VAL A 51 11.78 7.15 18.69
CA VAL A 51 11.15 8.40 18.23
C VAL A 51 9.87 8.11 17.42
N ALA A 52 9.87 7.08 16.58
CA ALA A 52 8.71 6.69 15.81
C ALA A 52 7.48 6.36 16.69
N LYS A 53 7.70 5.83 17.89
CA LYS A 53 6.61 5.58 18.86
C LYS A 53 5.96 6.86 19.36
N GLU A 54 6.73 7.93 19.48
CA GLU A 54 6.23 9.22 19.99
C GLU A 54 5.49 10.02 18.92
N VAL A 55 5.97 9.96 17.65
CA VAL A 55 5.43 10.77 16.56
C VAL A 55 4.47 10.02 15.63
N GLY A 56 4.34 8.69 15.77
CA GLY A 56 3.61 7.84 14.85
C GLY A 56 2.21 7.43 15.31
N ILE A 57 1.32 7.30 14.33
CA ILE A 57 0.03 6.61 14.45
C ILE A 57 -0.04 5.61 13.29
N SER A 58 -0.19 4.31 13.59
CA SER A 58 -0.32 3.27 12.58
C SER A 58 -1.78 2.89 12.36
N PHE A 59 -2.15 2.69 11.09
CA PHE A 59 -3.47 2.26 10.65
C PHE A 59 -3.35 0.86 10.04
N LEU A 60 -4.09 -0.10 10.60
CA LEU A 60 -4.03 -1.51 10.25
C LEU A 60 -5.42 -2.03 9.89
N SER A 61 -5.48 -3.00 8.99
CA SER A 61 -6.73 -3.72 8.72
C SER A 61 -6.46 -5.03 7.98
N ALA A 62 -7.26 -6.05 8.27
CA ALA A 62 -7.28 -7.29 7.51
C ALA A 62 -7.97 -7.15 6.14
N THR A 63 -8.64 -6.03 5.88
CA THR A 63 -9.59 -5.88 4.77
C THR A 63 -8.97 -6.04 3.38
N LYS A 64 -7.72 -5.64 3.19
CA LYS A 64 -7.02 -5.78 1.90
C LYS A 64 -6.37 -7.15 1.76
N SER A 65 -5.67 -7.60 2.78
CA SER A 65 -4.88 -8.82 2.75
C SER A 65 -5.75 -10.09 2.72
N TRP A 66 -6.93 -10.06 3.33
CA TRP A 66 -7.89 -11.16 3.33
C TRP A 66 -9.13 -10.91 2.47
N SER A 67 -9.12 -9.88 1.61
CA SER A 67 -10.21 -9.58 0.66
C SER A 67 -11.60 -9.38 1.31
N ILE A 68 -11.64 -8.80 2.52
CA ILE A 68 -12.84 -8.56 3.31
C ILE A 68 -13.22 -7.08 3.44
N ALA A 69 -12.87 -6.26 2.44
CA ALA A 69 -13.06 -4.80 2.49
C ALA A 69 -14.52 -4.37 2.74
N GLY A 70 -15.50 -5.15 2.29
CA GLY A 70 -16.93 -4.90 2.52
C GLY A 70 -17.33 -4.93 3.98
N LEU A 71 -16.57 -5.60 4.86
CA LEU A 71 -16.86 -5.75 6.28
C LEU A 71 -16.42 -4.57 7.14
N LYS A 72 -15.61 -3.65 6.62
CA LYS A 72 -15.30 -2.33 7.21
C LYS A 72 -14.83 -2.37 8.66
N CYS A 73 -13.65 -2.90 8.91
CA CYS A 73 -12.99 -2.89 10.21
C CYS A 73 -11.51 -2.50 10.06
N ALA A 74 -11.05 -1.55 10.85
CA ALA A 74 -9.65 -1.14 10.92
C ALA A 74 -9.26 -0.86 12.37
N GLN A 75 -7.97 -0.88 12.65
CA GLN A 75 -7.38 -0.59 13.94
C GLN A 75 -6.48 0.64 13.82
N ILE A 76 -6.48 1.48 14.86
CA ILE A 76 -5.58 2.62 15.01
C ILE A 76 -4.69 2.32 16.22
N VAL A 77 -3.37 2.40 16.03
CA VAL A 77 -2.38 2.16 17.08
C VAL A 77 -1.55 3.42 17.31
N ALA A 78 -1.49 3.89 18.54
CA ALA A 78 -0.66 4.98 19.00
C ALA A 78 0.00 4.60 20.33
N VAL A 79 1.28 4.94 20.52
CA VAL A 79 2.07 4.59 21.72
C VAL A 79 2.45 5.83 22.51
N GLY A 80 2.96 6.88 21.85
CA GLY A 80 3.36 8.14 22.48
C GLY A 80 2.19 8.89 23.12
N GLU A 81 2.45 9.65 24.16
CA GLU A 81 1.40 10.37 24.89
C GLU A 81 0.63 11.35 23.99
N LYS A 82 1.34 12.15 23.20
CA LYS A 82 0.75 13.11 22.24
C LYS A 82 -0.15 12.40 21.21
N THR A 83 0.34 11.31 20.62
CA THR A 83 -0.40 10.57 19.58
C THR A 83 -1.60 9.83 20.17
N ARG A 84 -1.51 9.30 21.38
CA ARG A 84 -2.66 8.72 22.12
C ARG A 84 -3.74 9.75 22.40
N GLN A 85 -3.37 10.98 22.79
CA GLN A 85 -4.33 12.07 23.00
C GLN A 85 -5.05 12.46 21.70
N ILE A 86 -4.34 12.48 20.56
CA ILE A 86 -4.94 12.72 19.24
C ILE A 86 -5.98 11.63 18.94
N VAL A 87 -5.61 10.36 19.11
CA VAL A 87 -6.53 9.22 18.87
C VAL A 87 -7.71 9.23 19.83
N ALA A 88 -7.51 9.56 21.11
CA ALA A 88 -8.59 9.69 22.10
C ALA A 88 -9.56 10.83 21.78
N GLY A 89 -9.09 11.87 21.06
CA GLY A 89 -9.93 12.98 20.58
C GLY A 89 -10.82 12.64 19.38
N ILE A 90 -10.69 11.45 18.79
CA ILE A 90 -11.53 11.03 17.67
C ILE A 90 -12.98 10.86 18.16
N PRO A 91 -13.99 11.45 17.47
CA PRO A 91 -15.38 11.35 17.90
C PRO A 91 -15.86 9.89 18.02
N THR A 92 -16.66 9.60 19.05
CA THR A 92 -17.25 8.26 19.29
C THR A 92 -18.01 7.72 18.07
N ALA A 93 -18.63 8.62 17.28
CA ALA A 93 -19.30 8.25 16.04
C ALA A 93 -18.37 7.59 15.00
N VAL A 94 -17.06 7.85 15.05
CA VAL A 94 -16.08 7.19 14.19
C VAL A 94 -15.78 5.79 14.71
N HIS A 95 -15.59 5.64 16.04
CA HIS A 95 -15.34 4.34 16.65
C HIS A 95 -16.50 3.36 16.43
N SER A 96 -17.75 3.84 16.50
CA SER A 96 -18.95 3.01 16.31
C SER A 96 -19.22 2.60 14.84
N ARG A 97 -18.41 3.07 13.88
CA ARG A 97 -18.54 2.67 12.47
C ARG A 97 -17.84 1.35 12.14
N ALA A 98 -17.01 0.82 13.03
CA ALA A 98 -16.46 -0.52 12.85
C ALA A 98 -17.59 -1.56 12.87
N SER A 99 -17.67 -2.39 11.83
CA SER A 99 -18.68 -3.45 11.75
C SER A 99 -18.36 -4.56 12.75
N LEU A 100 -19.38 -5.04 13.51
CA LEU A 100 -19.22 -6.22 14.35
C LEU A 100 -18.75 -7.43 13.55
N PHE A 101 -19.35 -7.68 12.37
CA PHE A 101 -18.92 -8.78 11.50
C PHE A 101 -17.49 -8.56 10.99
N GLY A 102 -17.09 -7.29 10.75
CA GLY A 102 -15.73 -6.95 10.40
C GLY A 102 -14.73 -7.23 11.52
N ALA A 103 -15.09 -6.98 12.77
CA ALA A 103 -14.26 -7.31 13.93
C ALA A 103 -14.06 -8.82 14.08
N VAL A 104 -15.14 -9.60 13.98
CA VAL A 104 -15.09 -11.08 14.04
C VAL A 104 -14.26 -11.63 12.88
N ALA A 105 -14.49 -11.16 11.66
CA ALA A 105 -13.74 -11.59 10.48
C ALA A 105 -12.25 -11.20 10.58
N SER A 106 -11.93 -10.03 11.13
CA SER A 106 -10.54 -9.63 11.35
C SER A 106 -9.83 -10.52 12.37
N ALA A 107 -10.53 -10.90 13.45
CA ALA A 107 -10.01 -11.83 14.44
C ALA A 107 -9.70 -13.21 13.81
N ALA A 108 -10.62 -13.75 13.02
CA ALA A 108 -10.41 -15.01 12.29
C ALA A 108 -9.28 -14.88 11.24
N ALA A 109 -9.20 -13.75 10.53
CA ALA A 109 -8.16 -13.47 9.55
C ALA A 109 -6.77 -13.54 10.18
N TYR A 110 -6.55 -12.79 11.25
CA TYR A 110 -5.24 -12.74 11.94
C TYR A 110 -4.92 -13.99 12.76
N GLY A 111 -5.93 -14.70 13.27
CA GLY A 111 -5.73 -15.86 14.15
C GLY A 111 -5.73 -17.20 13.44
N GLU A 112 -6.55 -17.40 12.41
CA GLU A 112 -6.87 -18.71 11.88
C GLU A 112 -6.65 -18.86 10.36
N SER A 113 -6.34 -17.76 9.65
CA SER A 113 -6.31 -17.75 8.19
C SER A 113 -4.96 -17.30 7.61
N ILE A 114 -3.87 -17.54 8.32
CA ILE A 114 -2.51 -17.19 7.87
C ILE A 114 -2.12 -18.03 6.65
N ASP A 115 -2.42 -19.33 6.63
CA ASP A 115 -2.11 -20.23 5.50
C ASP A 115 -2.78 -19.77 4.19
N TRP A 116 -4.01 -19.20 4.30
CA TRP A 116 -4.68 -18.61 3.16
C TRP A 116 -3.95 -17.37 2.66
N LEU A 117 -3.52 -16.48 3.56
CA LEU A 117 -2.74 -15.30 3.22
C LEU A 117 -1.42 -15.68 2.55
N ASP A 118 -0.70 -16.65 3.09
CA ASP A 118 0.56 -17.14 2.51
C ASP A 118 0.36 -17.63 1.08
N SER A 119 -0.74 -18.36 0.83
CA SER A 119 -1.10 -18.82 -0.52
C SER A 119 -1.41 -17.65 -1.47
N VAL A 120 -2.08 -16.61 -0.98
CA VAL A 120 -2.35 -15.40 -1.77
C VAL A 120 -1.06 -14.65 -2.10
N VAL A 121 -0.17 -14.46 -1.12
CA VAL A 121 1.12 -13.80 -1.33
C VAL A 121 1.96 -14.56 -2.35
N GLU A 122 1.99 -15.90 -2.28
CA GLU A 122 2.68 -16.74 -3.26
C GLU A 122 2.09 -16.58 -4.68
N GLN A 123 0.76 -16.57 -4.81
CA GLN A 123 0.11 -16.36 -6.11
C GLN A 123 0.39 -14.96 -6.68
N LEU A 124 0.41 -13.94 -5.83
CA LEU A 124 0.74 -12.58 -6.23
C LEU A 124 2.21 -12.47 -6.67
N ASP A 125 3.11 -13.15 -5.98
CA ASP A 125 4.54 -13.22 -6.32
C ASP A 125 4.76 -13.86 -7.70
N GLN A 126 4.10 -14.98 -7.97
CA GLN A 126 4.10 -15.61 -9.30
C GLN A 126 3.54 -14.66 -10.37
N SER A 127 2.49 -13.92 -10.05
CA SER A 127 1.84 -12.99 -10.99
C SER A 127 2.74 -11.79 -11.33
N ARG A 128 3.43 -11.19 -10.34
CA ARG A 128 4.36 -10.09 -10.60
C ARG A 128 5.57 -10.53 -11.43
N THR A 129 6.11 -11.72 -11.14
CA THR A 129 7.24 -12.30 -11.88
C THR A 129 6.83 -12.60 -13.32
N TYR A 130 5.64 -13.16 -13.52
CA TYR A 130 5.09 -13.41 -14.85
C TYR A 130 4.90 -12.11 -15.64
N LEU A 131 4.36 -11.06 -14.99
CA LEU A 131 4.24 -9.73 -15.62
C LEU A 131 5.60 -9.17 -16.02
N GLY A 132 6.60 -9.23 -15.14
CA GLY A 132 7.95 -8.79 -15.43
C GLY A 132 8.56 -9.52 -16.64
N GLY A 133 8.36 -10.84 -16.73
CA GLY A 133 8.76 -11.65 -17.89
C GLY A 133 8.10 -11.19 -19.17
N LEU A 134 6.76 -11.03 -19.18
CA LEU A 134 6.03 -10.55 -20.34
C LEU A 134 6.51 -9.16 -20.80
N LEU A 135 6.73 -8.24 -19.85
CA LEU A 135 7.19 -6.89 -20.19
C LEU A 135 8.59 -6.89 -20.78
N SER A 136 9.47 -7.78 -20.33
CA SER A 136 10.84 -7.92 -20.87
C SER A 136 10.88 -8.47 -22.30
N GLU A 137 9.86 -9.22 -22.73
CA GLU A 137 9.73 -9.74 -24.09
C GLU A 137 9.22 -8.67 -25.06
N LEU A 138 8.61 -7.58 -24.57
CA LEU A 138 8.14 -6.48 -25.40
C LEU A 138 9.32 -5.62 -25.85
N GLN A 139 9.31 -5.22 -27.13
CA GLN A 139 10.32 -4.32 -27.71
C GLN A 139 9.97 -2.84 -27.45
N PHE A 140 9.53 -2.53 -26.22
CA PHE A 140 9.17 -1.18 -25.80
C PHE A 140 9.95 -0.80 -24.55
N ASP A 141 10.31 0.47 -24.45
CA ASP A 141 10.92 1.03 -23.24
C ASP A 141 9.85 1.32 -22.18
N ILE A 142 9.48 0.28 -21.44
CA ILE A 142 8.49 0.35 -20.37
C ILE A 142 9.22 0.38 -19.03
N GLY A 143 9.05 1.47 -18.29
CA GLY A 143 9.54 1.55 -16.92
C GLY A 143 8.69 0.69 -16.00
N TYR A 144 9.26 -0.41 -15.52
CA TYR A 144 8.65 -1.30 -14.55
C TYR A 144 9.65 -1.70 -13.47
N ARG A 145 9.29 -1.45 -12.24
CA ARG A 145 10.00 -2.00 -11.09
C ARG A 145 9.10 -3.03 -10.43
N GLU A 146 9.61 -4.24 -10.26
CA GLU A 146 8.89 -5.26 -9.50
C GLU A 146 8.58 -4.75 -8.08
N PRO A 147 7.33 -4.84 -7.63
CA PRO A 147 6.95 -4.40 -6.28
C PRO A 147 7.55 -5.32 -5.21
N ASP A 148 7.84 -4.74 -4.04
CA ASP A 148 8.29 -5.47 -2.85
C ASP A 148 7.11 -6.08 -2.08
N GLY A 149 5.87 -5.67 -2.42
CA GLY A 149 4.63 -6.16 -1.81
C GLY A 149 3.39 -5.56 -2.46
N GLY A 150 2.21 -6.06 -2.06
CA GLY A 150 0.93 -5.61 -2.59
C GLY A 150 0.53 -6.33 -3.88
N TYR A 151 -0.54 -5.84 -4.53
CA TYR A 151 -1.09 -6.42 -5.76
C TYR A 151 -1.19 -5.42 -6.91
N PHE A 152 -0.39 -4.35 -6.85
CA PHE A 152 -0.30 -3.35 -7.91
C PHE A 152 0.96 -3.52 -8.73
N GLY A 153 0.85 -3.39 -10.06
CA GLY A 153 1.96 -3.17 -10.96
C GLY A 153 1.93 -1.72 -11.44
N TRP A 154 3.02 -0.97 -11.24
CA TRP A 154 3.15 0.39 -11.74
C TRP A 154 4.00 0.39 -13.01
N LEU A 155 3.38 0.81 -14.14
CA LEU A 155 4.04 0.86 -15.44
C LEU A 155 4.24 2.32 -15.84
N ASP A 156 5.48 2.71 -16.13
CA ASP A 156 5.79 3.99 -16.77
C ASP A 156 5.89 3.80 -18.29
N LEU A 157 4.92 4.33 -19.00
CA LEU A 157 4.81 4.20 -20.46
C LEU A 157 5.24 5.47 -21.20
N ARG A 158 5.75 6.49 -20.48
CA ARG A 158 6.12 7.79 -21.07
C ARG A 158 7.25 7.69 -22.10
N SER A 159 8.13 6.71 -21.97
CA SER A 159 9.23 6.46 -22.91
C SER A 159 8.80 5.72 -24.18
N VAL A 160 7.61 5.14 -24.21
CA VAL A 160 7.10 4.42 -25.38
C VAL A 160 6.76 5.41 -26.50
N ASP A 161 7.44 5.32 -27.64
CA ASP A 161 7.32 6.29 -28.75
C ASP A 161 5.90 6.58 -29.18
N LYS A 162 5.04 5.56 -29.19
CA LYS A 162 3.63 5.68 -29.54
C LYS A 162 2.86 6.63 -28.61
N PHE A 163 3.33 6.81 -27.39
CA PHE A 163 2.65 7.61 -26.37
C PHE A 163 3.31 8.98 -26.12
N LYS A 164 4.53 9.21 -26.63
CA LYS A 164 5.28 10.48 -26.45
C LYS A 164 4.54 11.71 -26.95
N ASN A 165 3.69 11.57 -27.97
CA ASN A 165 2.96 12.66 -28.61
C ASN A 165 1.49 12.74 -28.15
N LEU A 166 1.08 11.95 -27.17
CA LEU A 166 -0.24 12.10 -26.59
C LEU A 166 -0.25 13.39 -25.77
N ASN A 167 -1.18 14.29 -26.09
CA ASN A 167 -1.51 15.38 -25.18
C ASN A 167 -1.84 14.77 -23.83
N SER A 168 -1.34 15.33 -22.75
CA SER A 168 -1.43 14.85 -21.36
C SER A 168 -2.86 14.54 -20.87
N ARG A 169 -3.87 14.67 -21.71
CA ARG A 169 -5.29 14.43 -21.46
C ARG A 169 -5.89 13.27 -22.26
N GLU A 170 -5.22 12.79 -23.30
CA GLU A 170 -5.58 11.50 -23.91
C GLU A 170 -4.93 10.43 -23.06
N ASP A 171 -5.69 9.98 -22.11
CA ASP A 171 -5.27 9.05 -21.08
C ASP A 171 -4.80 7.75 -21.74
N ILE A 172 -3.53 7.37 -21.50
CA ILE A 172 -3.01 6.08 -21.94
C ILE A 172 -3.95 4.96 -21.47
N ALA A 173 -4.56 5.11 -20.29
CA ALA A 173 -5.52 4.17 -19.75
C ALA A 173 -6.77 4.05 -20.65
N GLU A 174 -7.25 5.14 -21.26
CA GLU A 174 -8.39 5.10 -22.21
C GLU A 174 -8.00 4.38 -23.51
N LEU A 175 -6.79 4.60 -24.02
CA LEU A 175 -6.30 3.86 -25.18
C LEU A 175 -6.16 2.37 -24.92
N LEU A 176 -5.62 2.00 -23.74
CA LEU A 176 -5.53 0.61 -23.32
C LEU A 176 -6.91 -0.04 -23.17
N LEU A 177 -7.88 0.70 -22.63
CA LEU A 177 -9.26 0.22 -22.50
C LEU A 177 -9.92 0.06 -23.88
N THR A 178 -9.80 1.07 -24.75
CA THR A 178 -10.52 1.10 -26.04
C THR A 178 -9.97 0.10 -27.02
N HIS A 179 -8.64 0.02 -27.16
CA HIS A 179 -7.96 -0.80 -28.14
C HIS A 179 -7.43 -2.12 -27.60
N GLY A 180 -6.88 -2.09 -26.37
CA GLY A 180 -6.33 -3.27 -25.71
C GLY A 180 -7.36 -4.07 -24.92
N LYS A 181 -8.53 -3.50 -24.64
CA LYS A 181 -9.54 -4.08 -23.75
C LYS A 181 -9.02 -4.36 -22.34
N ILE A 182 -8.03 -3.57 -21.91
CA ILE A 182 -7.39 -3.67 -20.60
C ILE A 182 -7.76 -2.41 -19.79
N ALA A 183 -8.45 -2.59 -18.67
CA ALA A 183 -8.79 -1.52 -17.74
C ALA A 183 -7.67 -1.36 -16.70
N VAL A 184 -7.07 -0.17 -16.65
CA VAL A 184 -6.05 0.21 -15.66
C VAL A 184 -6.43 1.52 -14.98
N ALA A 185 -5.93 1.76 -13.78
CA ALA A 185 -6.06 3.06 -13.13
C ALA A 185 -5.01 4.02 -13.72
N PRO A 186 -5.40 5.20 -14.21
CA PRO A 186 -4.45 6.16 -14.77
C PRO A 186 -3.58 6.78 -13.68
N GLY A 187 -2.28 6.98 -14.00
CA GLY A 187 -1.29 7.46 -13.05
C GLY A 187 -1.60 8.82 -12.44
N HIS A 188 -2.19 9.75 -13.21
CA HIS A 188 -2.52 11.10 -12.73
C HIS A 188 -3.48 11.13 -11.52
N LEU A 189 -4.21 10.04 -11.25
CA LEU A 189 -5.02 9.90 -10.02
C LEU A 189 -4.17 9.79 -8.75
N TYR A 190 -2.87 9.53 -8.90
CA TYR A 190 -1.92 9.36 -7.79
C TYR A 190 -0.96 10.55 -7.64
N GLY A 191 -1.12 11.58 -8.45
CA GLY A 191 -0.34 12.80 -8.36
C GLY A 191 0.01 13.42 -9.72
N PRO A 192 0.58 14.65 -9.73
CA PRO A 192 0.83 15.41 -10.97
C PRO A 192 1.84 14.74 -11.90
N SER A 193 2.70 13.87 -11.36
CA SER A 193 3.76 13.16 -12.11
C SER A 193 3.42 11.70 -12.39
N GLY A 194 2.22 11.25 -12.01
CA GLY A 194 1.76 9.88 -12.21
C GLY A 194 1.16 9.65 -13.60
#